data_5bea2bdc63fe415f31adc97f3210a018
#
_entry.id   5bea2bdc63fe415f31adc97f3210a018
#
_cell.length_a   1.000
_cell.length_b   1.000
_cell.length_c   1.000
_cell.angle_alpha   90.00
_cell.angle_beta   90.00
_cell.angle_gamma   90.00
#
_symmetry.space_group_name_H-M   'P 1'
#
loop_
_entity.id
_entity.type
_entity.pdbx_description
1 polymer ?
#
loop_
_entity_poly.entity_id
_entity_poly.type
_entity_poly.pdbx_seq_one_letter_code
_entity_poly.pdbx_strand_id
1 'polypeptide(L)'
;MRFEIFVALRYLKAKRRQSVISVVTVISILGVMAGVCALVVALAINNGFREELEKSLLGATANVNLLRSKNDGIKDYEALGARLSSLPHVAACAPALYGEVLGSFHSRAQGVVLKGVDPQREIHVGDLLMRLREGTLEGLSQTFADADPIILGKELAKSLGAYVGDTILI
;
A
#
# COMPACT_ATOMS: atom_id res chain seq x y z
N MET A 1 -54.33 1.35 30.93
CA MET A 1 -52.99 0.97 30.38
C MET A 1 -52.20 -0.11 31.14
N ARG A 2 -52.29 -0.25 32.46
CA ARG A 2 -51.54 -1.32 33.18
C ARG A 2 -52.15 -2.70 33.05
N PHE A 3 -53.47 -2.83 32.89
CA PHE A 3 -54.15 -4.11 32.81
C PHE A 3 -53.97 -4.78 31.43
N GLU A 4 -54.00 -4.01 30.38
CA GLU A 4 -53.82 -4.44 29.02
C GLU A 4 -52.42 -5.03 28.77
N ILE A 5 -51.41 -4.34 29.30
CA ILE A 5 -49.99 -4.78 29.24
C ILE A 5 -49.80 -6.07 30.06
N PHE A 6 -50.47 -6.18 31.25
CA PHE A 6 -50.39 -7.37 32.08
C PHE A 6 -51.03 -8.58 31.43
N VAL A 7 -52.19 -8.40 30.81
CA VAL A 7 -52.89 -9.45 30.06
C VAL A 7 -52.08 -9.87 28.82
N ALA A 8 -51.50 -8.91 28.07
CA ALA A 8 -50.65 -9.18 26.93
C ALA A 8 -49.39 -9.99 27.31
N LEU A 9 -48.71 -9.61 28.39
CA LEU A 9 -47.55 -10.35 28.91
C LEU A 9 -47.90 -11.73 29.42
N ARG A 10 -49.07 -11.90 30.05
CA ARG A 10 -49.58 -13.22 30.50
C ARG A 10 -49.94 -14.11 29.34
N TYR A 11 -50.51 -13.57 28.26
CA TYR A 11 -50.84 -14.29 27.02
C TYR A 11 -49.57 -14.74 26.28
N LEU A 12 -48.56 -13.89 26.20
CA LEU A 12 -47.24 -14.23 25.67
C LEU A 12 -46.52 -15.31 26.48
N LYS A 13 -46.75 -15.35 27.79
CA LYS A 13 -46.16 -16.35 28.71
C LYS A 13 -46.97 -17.63 28.85
N ALA A 14 -48.21 -17.68 28.30
CA ALA A 14 -49.05 -18.85 28.31
C ALA A 14 -48.47 -19.91 27.37
N LYS A 15 -47.85 -20.90 27.98
CA LYS A 15 -47.14 -22.02 27.38
C LYS A 15 -48.11 -22.90 26.59
N ARG A 16 -48.43 -22.54 25.35
CA ARG A 16 -49.04 -23.45 24.39
C ARG A 16 -47.92 -24.17 23.63
N ARG A 17 -48.11 -25.47 23.47
CA ARG A 17 -47.32 -26.50 22.79
C ARG A 17 -46.88 -26.10 21.37
N GLN A 18 -46.02 -25.06 21.25
CA GLN A 18 -45.47 -24.55 19.99
C GLN A 18 -43.94 -24.63 20.00
N SER A 19 -43.40 -25.72 20.58
CA SER A 19 -41.96 -25.97 20.56
C SER A 19 -41.33 -25.88 19.17
N VAL A 20 -42.04 -26.32 18.15
CA VAL A 20 -41.55 -26.30 16.77
C VAL A 20 -41.44 -24.90 16.24
N ILE A 21 -42.42 -24.02 16.50
CA ILE A 21 -42.38 -22.62 16.04
C ILE A 21 -41.27 -21.85 16.75
N SER A 22 -41.06 -22.13 18.04
CA SER A 22 -39.97 -21.50 18.80
C SER A 22 -38.59 -21.88 18.26
N VAL A 23 -38.39 -23.15 17.89
CA VAL A 23 -37.12 -23.64 17.30
C VAL A 23 -36.87 -22.99 15.94
N VAL A 24 -37.89 -22.92 15.08
CA VAL A 24 -37.78 -22.28 13.77
C VAL A 24 -37.41 -20.79 13.91
N THR A 25 -38.04 -20.08 14.87
CA THR A 25 -37.74 -18.66 15.13
C THR A 25 -36.31 -18.48 15.60
N VAL A 26 -35.83 -19.31 16.51
CA VAL A 26 -34.41 -19.22 16.99
C VAL A 26 -33.43 -19.49 15.86
N ILE A 27 -33.68 -20.51 15.04
CA ILE A 27 -32.80 -20.81 13.88
C ILE A 27 -32.80 -19.64 12.89
N SER A 28 -33.98 -19.05 12.62
CA SER A 28 -34.08 -17.89 11.72
C SER A 28 -33.33 -16.68 12.24
N ILE A 29 -33.43 -16.37 13.53
CA ILE A 29 -32.69 -15.27 14.16
C ILE A 29 -31.19 -15.53 14.09
N LEU A 30 -30.73 -16.74 14.42
CA LEU A 30 -29.32 -17.11 14.33
C LEU A 30 -28.81 -17.05 12.89
N GLY A 31 -29.61 -17.49 11.91
CA GLY A 31 -29.24 -17.39 10.50
C GLY A 31 -29.07 -15.96 10.01
N VAL A 32 -30.02 -15.09 10.35
CA VAL A 32 -29.92 -13.66 10.01
C VAL A 32 -28.73 -13.00 10.70
N MET A 33 -28.54 -13.29 12.00
CA MET A 33 -27.43 -12.75 12.76
C MET A 33 -26.08 -13.19 12.17
N ALA A 34 -25.92 -14.46 11.86
CA ALA A 34 -24.71 -14.98 11.22
C ALA A 34 -24.48 -14.36 9.84
N GLY A 35 -25.53 -14.21 9.04
CA GLY A 35 -25.45 -13.56 7.72
C GLY A 35 -25.02 -12.11 7.78
N VAL A 36 -25.59 -11.33 8.72
CA VAL A 36 -25.20 -9.93 8.93
C VAL A 36 -23.77 -9.83 9.44
N CYS A 37 -23.37 -10.67 10.40
CA CYS A 37 -21.99 -10.71 10.88
C CYS A 37 -21.00 -11.01 9.75
N ALA A 38 -21.30 -12.02 8.92
CA ALA A 38 -20.44 -12.36 7.78
C ALA A 38 -20.31 -11.20 6.78
N LEU A 39 -21.41 -10.49 6.49
CA LEU A 39 -21.41 -9.33 5.62
C LEU A 39 -20.56 -8.18 6.18
N VAL A 40 -20.71 -7.87 7.48
CA VAL A 40 -19.93 -6.81 8.14
C VAL A 40 -18.44 -7.12 8.12
N VAL A 41 -18.08 -8.38 8.43
CA VAL A 41 -16.68 -8.83 8.37
C VAL A 41 -16.12 -8.73 6.96
N ALA A 42 -16.87 -9.16 5.95
CA ALA A 42 -16.43 -9.08 4.55
C ALA A 42 -16.22 -7.62 4.09
N LEU A 43 -17.12 -6.70 4.47
CA LEU A 43 -16.98 -5.28 4.17
C LEU A 43 -15.81 -4.65 4.91
N ALA A 44 -15.59 -5.02 6.18
CA ALA A 44 -14.46 -4.52 6.96
C ALA A 44 -13.11 -4.94 6.35
N ILE A 45 -12.99 -6.21 5.94
CA ILE A 45 -11.79 -6.72 5.26
C ILE A 45 -11.56 -5.98 3.94
N ASN A 46 -12.61 -5.82 3.13
CA ASN A 46 -12.50 -5.15 1.84
C ASN A 46 -12.08 -3.67 1.99
N ASN A 47 -12.66 -2.96 2.95
CA ASN A 47 -12.31 -1.56 3.22
C ASN A 47 -10.88 -1.43 3.77
N GLY A 48 -10.48 -2.30 4.69
CA GLY A 48 -9.11 -2.34 5.23
C GLY A 48 -8.08 -2.62 4.15
N PHE A 49 -8.37 -3.54 3.24
CA PHE A 49 -7.49 -3.86 2.12
C PHE A 49 -7.35 -2.68 1.14
N ARG A 50 -8.45 -2.00 0.81
CA ARG A 50 -8.40 -0.79 -0.03
C ARG A 50 -7.55 0.31 0.59
N GLU A 51 -7.75 0.59 1.88
CA GLU A 51 -6.99 1.62 2.60
C GLU A 51 -5.49 1.28 2.65
N GLU A 52 -5.12 0.02 2.88
CA GLU A 52 -3.74 -0.43 2.88
C GLU A 52 -3.10 -0.35 1.50
N LEU A 53 -3.82 -0.75 0.44
CA LEU A 53 -3.35 -0.58 -0.94
C LEU A 53 -3.15 0.89 -1.29
N GLU A 54 -4.10 1.75 -0.96
CA GLU A 54 -4.01 3.18 -1.22
C GLU A 54 -2.80 3.80 -0.52
N LYS A 55 -2.59 3.50 0.76
CA LYS A 55 -1.39 3.94 1.50
C LYS A 55 -0.08 3.41 0.91
N SER A 56 -0.08 2.15 0.48
CA SER A 56 1.12 1.54 -0.13
C SER A 56 1.45 2.14 -1.49
N LEU A 57 0.44 2.44 -2.30
CA LEU A 57 0.63 3.03 -3.63
C LEU A 57 0.99 4.52 -3.55
N LEU A 58 0.27 5.29 -2.72
CA LEU A 58 0.51 6.73 -2.57
C LEU A 58 1.80 7.03 -1.80
N GLY A 59 2.19 6.19 -0.84
CA GLY A 59 3.42 6.38 -0.08
C GLY A 59 4.71 6.03 -0.84
N ALA A 60 4.62 5.18 -1.86
CA ALA A 60 5.78 4.73 -2.63
C ALA A 60 6.15 5.62 -3.82
N THR A 61 5.23 6.45 -4.29
CA THR A 61 5.41 7.28 -5.49
C THR A 61 4.96 8.71 -5.24
N ALA A 62 5.53 9.64 -6.00
CA ALA A 62 5.05 11.02 -6.02
C ALA A 62 3.58 11.08 -6.49
N ASN A 63 2.79 11.95 -5.88
CA ASN A 63 1.37 12.11 -6.22
C ASN A 63 1.16 12.64 -7.65
N VAL A 64 2.13 13.39 -8.15
CA VAL A 64 2.12 13.93 -9.51
C VAL A 64 3.50 13.75 -10.15
N ASN A 65 3.53 13.15 -11.33
CA ASN A 65 4.73 13.02 -12.13
C ASN A 65 4.66 13.99 -13.33
N LEU A 66 5.65 14.86 -13.44
CA LEU A 66 5.78 15.77 -14.57
C LEU A 66 6.73 15.15 -15.60
N LEU A 67 6.19 14.81 -16.77
CA LEU A 67 6.95 14.20 -17.86
C LEU A 67 6.96 15.13 -19.06
N ARG A 68 8.08 15.14 -19.78
CA ARG A 68 8.15 15.86 -21.06
C ARG A 68 7.57 15.02 -22.17
N SER A 69 6.75 15.63 -23.01
CA SER A 69 6.01 14.94 -24.08
C SER A 69 6.89 14.20 -25.11
N LYS A 70 8.14 14.64 -25.29
CA LYS A 70 9.09 14.05 -26.25
C LYS A 70 9.98 12.94 -25.67
N ASN A 71 9.80 12.61 -24.41
CA ASN A 71 10.58 11.60 -23.68
C ASN A 71 12.12 11.80 -23.71
N ASP A 72 12.58 13.04 -23.97
CA ASP A 72 13.99 13.43 -24.09
C ASP A 72 14.54 13.97 -22.77
N GLY A 73 13.80 13.80 -21.67
CA GLY A 73 14.14 14.31 -20.33
C GLY A 73 13.97 15.83 -20.20
N ILE A 74 14.03 16.30 -18.97
CA ILE A 74 13.91 17.73 -18.63
C ILE A 74 15.32 18.25 -18.35
N LYS A 75 15.89 19.03 -19.26
CA LYS A 75 17.29 19.51 -19.14
C LYS A 75 17.48 20.52 -18.01
N ASP A 76 16.50 21.44 -17.83
CA ASP A 76 16.54 22.50 -16.81
C ASP A 76 15.71 22.12 -15.58
N TYR A 77 15.89 20.89 -15.08
CA TYR A 77 15.06 20.35 -13.99
C TYR A 77 15.23 21.13 -12.66
N GLU A 78 16.39 21.78 -12.42
CA GLU A 78 16.59 22.57 -11.20
C GLU A 78 15.78 23.87 -11.21
N ALA A 79 15.81 24.61 -12.30
CA ALA A 79 15.03 25.84 -12.46
C ALA A 79 13.53 25.53 -12.42
N LEU A 80 13.12 24.44 -13.06
CA LEU A 80 11.74 23.97 -13.03
C LEU A 80 11.33 23.54 -11.62
N GLY A 81 12.16 22.79 -10.91
CA GLY A 81 11.93 22.36 -9.54
C GLY A 81 11.75 23.54 -8.58
N ALA A 82 12.59 24.56 -8.69
CA ALA A 82 12.47 25.79 -7.90
C ALA A 82 11.13 26.51 -8.16
N ARG A 83 10.69 26.59 -9.43
CA ARG A 83 9.40 27.17 -9.79
C ARG A 83 8.22 26.35 -9.26
N LEU A 84 8.30 25.02 -9.35
CA LEU A 84 7.25 24.13 -8.84
C LEU A 84 7.13 24.22 -7.31
N SER A 85 8.26 24.26 -6.59
CA SER A 85 8.27 24.40 -5.14
C SER A 85 7.70 25.75 -4.64
N SER A 86 7.64 26.76 -5.50
CA SER A 86 7.02 28.05 -5.17
C SER A 86 5.48 28.06 -5.36
N LEU A 87 4.90 27.01 -5.92
CA LEU A 87 3.45 26.94 -6.14
C LEU A 87 2.71 26.58 -4.84
N PRO A 88 1.51 27.15 -4.61
CA PRO A 88 0.69 26.75 -3.48
C PRO A 88 0.30 25.26 -3.61
N HIS A 89 0.27 24.57 -2.47
CA HIS A 89 -0.07 23.14 -2.37
C HIS A 89 0.98 22.16 -2.90
N VAL A 90 2.18 22.60 -3.27
CA VAL A 90 3.33 21.72 -3.54
C VAL A 90 4.17 21.62 -2.27
N ALA A 91 4.20 20.43 -1.67
CA ALA A 91 4.94 20.17 -0.44
C ALA A 91 6.44 19.94 -0.72
N ALA A 92 6.76 19.17 -1.75
CA ALA A 92 8.12 18.85 -2.14
C ALA A 92 8.19 18.49 -3.63
N CYS A 93 9.38 18.61 -4.22
CA CYS A 93 9.68 18.25 -5.59
C CYS A 93 11.06 17.59 -5.67
N ALA A 94 11.15 16.43 -6.31
CA ALA A 94 12.41 15.73 -6.54
C ALA A 94 12.55 15.33 -8.01
N PRO A 95 13.75 15.42 -8.60
CA PRO A 95 14.01 14.87 -9.91
C PRO A 95 14.07 13.35 -9.84
N ALA A 96 13.54 12.68 -10.85
CA ALA A 96 13.63 11.24 -10.98
C ALA A 96 13.90 10.84 -12.43
N LEU A 97 14.71 9.81 -12.62
CA LEU A 97 14.98 9.21 -13.91
C LEU A 97 14.47 7.77 -13.91
N TYR A 98 13.73 7.38 -14.94
CA TYR A 98 13.23 6.03 -15.09
C TYR A 98 13.82 5.38 -16.33
N GLY A 99 14.27 4.13 -16.19
CA GLY A 99 14.77 3.31 -17.27
C GLY A 99 14.37 1.84 -17.09
N GLU A 100 14.14 1.16 -18.19
CA GLU A 100 13.96 -0.30 -18.18
C GLU A 100 15.30 -0.94 -18.47
N VAL A 101 15.73 -1.82 -17.58
CA VAL A 101 17.05 -2.47 -17.64
C VAL A 101 16.92 -3.96 -17.32
N LEU A 102 17.97 -4.72 -17.66
CA LEU A 102 18.07 -6.13 -17.31
C LEU A 102 18.99 -6.28 -16.10
N GLY A 103 18.40 -6.44 -14.92
CA GLY A 103 19.18 -6.76 -13.72
C GLY A 103 19.58 -8.23 -13.70
N SER A 104 20.87 -8.53 -13.53
CA SER A 104 21.37 -9.89 -13.48
C SER A 104 22.31 -10.12 -12.30
N PHE A 105 22.17 -11.31 -11.70
CA PHE A 105 23.03 -11.79 -10.63
C PHE A 105 23.30 -13.29 -10.80
N HIS A 106 24.57 -13.65 -10.93
CA HIS A 106 25.01 -15.00 -11.29
C HIS A 106 24.34 -15.49 -12.59
N SER A 107 23.55 -16.55 -12.50
CA SER A 107 22.83 -17.16 -13.64
C SER A 107 21.36 -16.74 -13.75
N ARG A 108 20.94 -15.75 -12.97
CA ARG A 108 19.54 -15.24 -12.97
C ARG A 108 19.52 -13.85 -13.55
N ALA A 109 18.55 -13.57 -14.40
CA ALA A 109 18.33 -12.27 -14.99
C ALA A 109 16.83 -11.94 -15.01
N GLN A 110 16.48 -10.68 -14.76
CA GLN A 110 15.11 -10.20 -14.75
C GLN A 110 15.03 -8.79 -15.28
N GLY A 111 14.04 -8.51 -16.13
CA GLY A 111 13.71 -7.13 -16.54
C GLY A 111 13.15 -6.36 -15.37
N VAL A 112 13.71 -5.18 -15.12
CA VAL A 112 13.36 -4.33 -13.99
C VAL A 112 13.27 -2.86 -14.41
N VAL A 113 12.50 -2.09 -13.68
CA VAL A 113 12.47 -0.64 -13.82
C VAL A 113 13.48 -0.05 -12.83
N LEU A 114 14.49 0.63 -13.36
CA LEU A 114 15.45 1.39 -12.58
C LEU A 114 14.92 2.80 -12.36
N LYS A 115 14.87 3.25 -11.10
CA LYS A 115 14.55 4.61 -10.73
C LYS A 115 15.78 5.28 -10.16
N GLY A 116 16.37 6.23 -10.90
CA GLY A 116 17.41 7.12 -10.40
C GLY A 116 16.78 8.24 -9.57
N VAL A 117 17.30 8.46 -8.38
CA VAL A 117 16.76 9.44 -7.43
C VAL A 117 17.89 10.26 -6.81
N ASP A 118 17.57 11.48 -6.39
CA ASP A 118 18.37 12.24 -5.44
C ASP A 118 17.90 11.89 -4.02
N PRO A 119 18.70 11.15 -3.22
CA PRO A 119 18.26 10.68 -1.91
C PRO A 119 17.82 11.81 -0.97
N GLN A 120 18.49 12.97 -1.03
CA GLN A 120 18.19 14.09 -0.14
C GLN A 120 16.83 14.75 -0.44
N ARG A 121 16.41 14.74 -1.69
CA ARG A 121 15.13 15.31 -2.12
C ARG A 121 14.02 14.29 -2.08
N GLU A 122 14.30 13.04 -2.42
CA GLU A 122 13.32 11.96 -2.48
C GLU A 122 12.68 11.64 -1.11
N ILE A 123 13.41 11.77 -0.01
CA ILE A 123 12.88 11.58 1.34
C ILE A 123 11.74 12.52 1.71
N HIS A 124 11.62 13.66 1.02
CA HIS A 124 10.55 14.64 1.23
C HIS A 124 9.36 14.43 0.31
N VAL A 125 9.50 13.60 -0.74
CA VAL A 125 8.47 13.37 -1.76
C VAL A 125 7.71 12.07 -1.51
N GLY A 126 8.39 11.06 -0.97
CA GLY A 126 7.77 9.76 -0.71
C GLY A 126 8.43 8.99 0.42
N ASP A 127 7.71 7.99 0.93
CA ASP A 127 8.15 7.17 2.08
C ASP A 127 9.04 5.98 1.66
N LEU A 128 9.34 5.83 0.36
CA LEU A 128 10.03 4.65 -0.18
C LEU A 128 11.37 4.42 0.51
N LEU A 129 12.16 5.47 0.64
CA LEU A 129 13.48 5.42 1.26
C LEU A 129 13.43 5.24 2.79
N MET A 130 12.32 5.62 3.43
CA MET A 130 12.12 5.43 4.86
C MET A 130 11.69 4.00 5.23
N ARG A 131 11.24 3.21 4.25
CA ARG A 131 10.75 1.84 4.45
C ARG A 131 11.80 0.76 4.15
N LEU A 132 13.08 1.10 4.21
CA LEU A 132 14.16 0.12 4.09
C LEU A 132 14.03 -0.95 5.17
N ARG A 133 14.13 -2.22 4.77
CA ARG A 133 14.13 -3.34 5.71
C ARG A 133 15.52 -3.79 6.09
N GLU A 134 16.45 -3.68 5.15
CA GLU A 134 17.85 -4.07 5.29
C GLU A 134 18.73 -3.01 4.62
N GLY A 135 19.90 -2.76 5.17
CA GLY A 135 20.81 -1.70 4.70
C GLY A 135 20.51 -0.33 5.32
N THR A 136 21.27 0.66 4.92
CA THR A 136 21.15 2.06 5.39
C THR A 136 21.09 3.03 4.21
N LEU A 137 20.37 4.14 4.38
CA LEU A 137 20.31 5.23 3.41
C LEU A 137 21.67 5.89 3.16
N GLU A 138 22.53 5.88 4.17
CA GLU A 138 23.89 6.44 4.08
C GLU A 138 24.72 5.67 3.05
N GLY A 139 24.49 4.34 2.93
CA GLY A 139 25.11 3.51 1.90
C GLY A 139 24.79 3.96 0.48
N LEU A 140 23.62 4.55 0.23
CA LEU A 140 23.21 5.04 -1.09
C LEU A 140 23.99 6.31 -1.52
N SER A 141 24.55 7.04 -0.57
CA SER A 141 25.36 8.23 -0.82
C SER A 141 26.86 7.96 -0.90
N GLN A 142 27.28 6.71 -0.68
CA GLN A 142 28.69 6.31 -0.78
C GLN A 142 29.05 6.04 -2.23
N THR A 143 30.17 6.59 -2.67
CA THR A 143 30.73 6.30 -4.00
C THR A 143 31.72 5.15 -3.87
N PHE A 144 31.47 4.06 -4.55
CA PHE A 144 32.40 2.94 -4.67
C PHE A 144 33.19 3.08 -5.97
N ALA A 145 34.43 2.57 -6.00
CA ALA A 145 35.30 2.74 -7.15
C ALA A 145 34.78 2.09 -8.44
N ASP A 146 34.08 0.96 -8.32
CA ASP A 146 33.62 0.13 -9.46
C ASP A 146 32.12 -0.17 -9.46
N ALA A 147 31.34 0.41 -8.56
CA ALA A 147 29.91 0.13 -8.47
C ALA A 147 29.13 1.29 -7.87
N ASP A 148 27.95 1.56 -8.37
CA ASP A 148 27.00 2.50 -7.78
C ASP A 148 26.05 1.78 -6.82
N PRO A 149 25.76 2.37 -5.66
CA PRO A 149 24.86 1.76 -4.68
C PRO A 149 23.42 1.79 -5.18
N ILE A 150 22.72 0.67 -5.00
CA ILE A 150 21.31 0.52 -5.38
C ILE A 150 20.49 -0.11 -4.27
N ILE A 151 19.20 0.17 -4.29
CA ILE A 151 18.20 -0.47 -3.43
C ILE A 151 17.35 -1.39 -4.29
N LEU A 152 17.27 -2.66 -3.89
CA LEU A 152 16.43 -3.65 -4.56
C LEU A 152 15.09 -3.83 -3.83
N GLY A 153 14.03 -3.99 -4.60
CA GLY A 153 12.77 -4.48 -4.06
C GLY A 153 12.95 -5.88 -3.46
N LYS A 154 12.34 -6.16 -2.31
CA LYS A 154 12.46 -7.43 -1.60
C LYS A 154 12.22 -8.67 -2.48
N GLU A 155 11.17 -8.63 -3.29
CA GLU A 155 10.82 -9.76 -4.16
C GLU A 155 11.82 -9.93 -5.30
N LEU A 156 12.36 -8.82 -5.83
CA LEU A 156 13.42 -8.83 -6.83
C LEU A 156 14.72 -9.42 -6.25
N ALA A 157 15.16 -8.95 -5.09
CA ALA A 157 16.33 -9.49 -4.40
C ALA A 157 16.20 -11.01 -4.18
N LYS A 158 15.03 -11.45 -3.70
CA LYS A 158 14.72 -12.88 -3.53
C LYS A 158 14.75 -13.67 -4.83
N SER A 159 14.20 -13.12 -5.92
CA SER A 159 14.16 -13.80 -7.23
C SER A 159 15.54 -13.93 -7.86
N LEU A 160 16.38 -12.91 -7.70
CA LEU A 160 17.79 -12.94 -8.14
C LEU A 160 18.66 -13.78 -7.20
N GLY A 161 18.29 -13.89 -5.92
CA GLY A 161 19.10 -14.52 -4.87
C GLY A 161 20.21 -13.62 -4.37
N ALA A 162 20.04 -12.30 -4.47
CA ALA A 162 20.99 -11.28 -4.06
C ALA A 162 20.70 -10.80 -2.61
N TYR A 163 21.79 -10.51 -1.88
CA TYR A 163 21.77 -10.01 -0.52
C TYR A 163 22.45 -8.66 -0.44
N VAL A 164 22.31 -7.99 0.72
CA VAL A 164 22.98 -6.71 0.97
C VAL A 164 24.50 -6.91 0.92
N GLY A 165 25.19 -6.11 0.13
CA GLY A 165 26.63 -6.18 -0.12
C GLY A 165 27.00 -6.93 -1.40
N ASP A 166 26.06 -7.57 -2.08
CA ASP A 166 26.30 -8.20 -3.37
C ASP A 166 26.34 -7.16 -4.50
N THR A 167 27.12 -7.44 -5.55
CA THR A 167 27.19 -6.62 -6.77
C THR A 167 26.33 -7.26 -7.85
N ILE A 168 25.37 -6.52 -8.38
CA ILE A 168 24.54 -6.94 -9.50
C ILE A 168 24.93 -6.18 -10.78
N LEU A 169 24.74 -6.84 -11.93
CA LEU A 169 24.93 -6.21 -13.24
C LEU A 169 23.59 -5.68 -13.76
N ILE A 170 23.64 -4.45 -14.28
CA ILE A 170 22.48 -3.75 -14.84
C ILE A 170 22.78 -3.39 -16.30
#